data_d6785aceec75ec5e1ed51ae1fb32afc4
#
_entry.id   d6785aceec75ec5e1ed51ae1fb32afc4
#
_cell.length_a   1.000
_cell.length_b   1.000
_cell.length_c   1.000
_cell.angle_alpha   90.00
_cell.angle_beta   90.00
_cell.angle_gamma   90.00
#
_symmetry.space_group_name_H-M   'P 1'
#
loop_
_entity.id
_entity.type
_entity.pdbx_description
1 polymer ?
#
loop_
_entity_poly.entity_id
_entity_poly.type
_entity_poly.pdbx_seq_one_letter_code
_entity_poly.pdbx_strand_id
1 'polypeptide(L)'
;MLDLLLKNGLICDGTAASPFVGDAAIQNGRIVELAPSICADSAETLDVSGLVVAPAFIDMHSHSDAWFMADGRCEAKLYQGVATEIVGQCGSSCFPRSVSQMTKVRRAAEEGKLSKMEAYQAGTFEKLLRKRGPEDGMSTNLVQLVGHNAIRRGVVGLVKRPAWEDEIRLSKYLLQQAFEQGCWGMSLGLGYLPGLFADTHELEELIRLCYIYDQLVTVHMRDEGDRVFEALDEMIDLARRTHAHIHIAHLKLGAKSVWGRAEALYEKLLRAREEGLELTADVYPYPACSTGLSSRLPDWALDGGTDHACRLLAARGREHDEILELFREKYPAREDGDRFYIIGTGGVCPEVDGKTVGQLSEEWGLPVPETMIETLLRTRCQEDCIIFNMDEGDVEWLLRQPGIAIGSDASCRPFDPAMSDGK
;
A
#
# COMPACT_ATOMS: atom_id res chain seq x y z
N MET A 1 33.66 -6.44 -26.21
CA MET A 1 34.13 -5.70 -25.01
C MET A 1 32.93 -5.57 -24.08
N LEU A 2 33.09 -5.97 -22.83
CA LEU A 2 32.04 -5.83 -21.81
C LEU A 2 31.82 -4.35 -21.47
N ASP A 3 30.62 -3.99 -21.03
CA ASP A 3 30.35 -2.63 -20.51
C ASP A 3 30.91 -2.49 -19.09
N LEU A 4 30.73 -3.53 -18.26
CA LEU A 4 31.16 -3.58 -16.87
C LEU A 4 31.59 -5.00 -16.48
N LEU A 5 32.67 -5.11 -15.72
CA LEU A 5 33.12 -6.35 -15.08
C LEU A 5 33.25 -6.13 -13.58
N LEU A 6 32.43 -6.84 -12.80
CA LEU A 6 32.54 -6.90 -11.34
C LEU A 6 33.46 -8.05 -10.98
N LYS A 7 34.47 -7.79 -10.14
CA LYS A 7 35.51 -8.77 -9.76
C LYS A 7 35.44 -9.11 -8.28
N ASN A 8 35.68 -10.38 -7.97
CA ASN A 8 35.93 -10.88 -6.62
C ASN A 8 34.74 -10.72 -5.64
N GLY A 9 33.49 -10.56 -6.11
CA GLY A 9 32.32 -10.45 -5.25
C GLY A 9 31.79 -11.79 -4.77
N LEU A 10 31.04 -11.79 -3.68
CA LEU A 10 30.22 -12.95 -3.28
C LEU A 10 28.95 -12.95 -4.15
N ILE A 11 28.91 -13.81 -5.16
CA ILE A 11 27.80 -13.89 -6.11
C ILE A 11 26.64 -14.67 -5.49
N CYS A 12 25.49 -14.00 -5.35
CA CYS A 12 24.18 -14.58 -5.00
C CYS A 12 23.25 -14.39 -6.20
N ASP A 13 23.08 -15.38 -7.03
CA ASP A 13 22.40 -15.23 -8.34
C ASP A 13 20.87 -15.24 -8.28
N GLY A 14 20.29 -15.40 -7.08
CA GLY A 14 18.83 -15.44 -6.88
C GLY A 14 18.17 -16.80 -7.19
N THR A 15 18.95 -17.83 -7.58
CA THR A 15 18.41 -19.17 -7.89
C THR A 15 18.30 -20.09 -6.67
N ALA A 16 18.61 -19.59 -5.48
CA ALA A 16 18.78 -20.36 -4.26
C ALA A 16 19.97 -21.35 -4.26
N ALA A 17 20.83 -21.29 -5.28
CA ALA A 17 22.12 -21.99 -5.27
C ALA A 17 23.07 -21.41 -4.21
N SER A 18 24.04 -22.20 -3.74
CA SER A 18 25.04 -21.72 -2.79
C SER A 18 25.82 -20.55 -3.38
N PRO A 19 25.97 -19.43 -2.67
CA PRO A 19 26.79 -18.29 -3.11
C PRO A 19 28.25 -18.73 -3.35
N PHE A 20 28.92 -18.10 -4.28
CA PHE A 20 30.33 -18.34 -4.58
C PHE A 20 31.08 -17.02 -4.78
N VAL A 21 32.36 -17.01 -4.46
CA VAL A 21 33.24 -15.86 -4.78
C VAL A 21 33.60 -15.92 -6.24
N GLY A 22 33.34 -14.82 -6.99
CA GLY A 22 33.55 -14.79 -8.43
C GLY A 22 33.33 -13.43 -9.05
N ASP A 23 33.19 -13.46 -10.36
CA ASP A 23 33.06 -12.29 -11.22
C ASP A 23 31.69 -12.29 -11.92
N ALA A 24 31.20 -11.08 -12.24
CA ALA A 24 30.00 -10.89 -13.05
C ALA A 24 30.33 -9.99 -14.26
N ALA A 25 30.04 -10.47 -15.47
CA ALA A 25 30.23 -9.73 -16.71
C ALA A 25 28.89 -9.16 -17.20
N ILE A 26 28.87 -7.89 -17.52
CA ILE A 26 27.71 -7.16 -18.01
C ILE A 26 28.00 -6.62 -19.42
N GLN A 27 27.07 -6.83 -20.34
CA GLN A 27 27.11 -6.33 -21.70
C GLN A 27 25.69 -5.94 -22.17
N ASN A 28 25.55 -4.76 -22.74
CA ASN A 28 24.28 -4.22 -23.23
C ASN A 28 23.18 -4.25 -22.15
N GLY A 29 23.57 -3.89 -20.90
CA GLY A 29 22.65 -3.87 -19.75
C GLY A 29 22.18 -5.24 -19.28
N ARG A 30 22.86 -6.33 -19.67
CA ARG A 30 22.53 -7.70 -19.28
C ARG A 30 23.73 -8.41 -18.66
N ILE A 31 23.49 -9.22 -17.65
CA ILE A 31 24.48 -10.16 -17.14
C ILE A 31 24.66 -11.24 -18.22
N VAL A 32 25.87 -11.37 -18.74
CA VAL A 32 26.20 -12.33 -19.80
C VAL A 32 26.98 -13.54 -19.28
N GLU A 33 27.66 -13.39 -18.14
CA GLU A 33 28.42 -14.46 -17.52
C GLU A 33 28.57 -14.26 -16.02
N LEU A 34 28.46 -15.32 -15.24
CA LEU A 34 28.84 -15.43 -13.83
C LEU A 34 29.82 -16.59 -13.70
N ALA A 35 31.03 -16.35 -13.22
CA ALA A 35 32.05 -17.38 -13.10
C ALA A 35 33.03 -17.11 -11.95
N PRO A 36 33.75 -18.09 -11.43
CA PRO A 36 34.80 -17.90 -10.42
C PRO A 36 35.88 -16.92 -10.84
N SER A 37 36.14 -16.81 -12.15
CA SER A 37 37.05 -15.78 -12.71
C SER A 37 36.74 -15.57 -14.19
N ILE A 38 36.62 -14.32 -14.59
CA ILE A 38 36.38 -13.88 -15.96
C ILE A 38 37.57 -13.09 -16.45
N CYS A 39 38.12 -13.50 -17.58
CA CYS A 39 39.27 -12.85 -18.23
C CYS A 39 38.80 -12.26 -19.57
N ALA A 40 38.28 -11.04 -19.52
CA ALA A 40 37.76 -10.35 -20.70
C ALA A 40 38.00 -8.82 -20.59
N ASP A 41 38.13 -8.17 -21.75
CA ASP A 41 38.23 -6.71 -21.83
C ASP A 41 36.87 -6.08 -21.51
N SER A 42 36.87 -5.07 -20.63
CA SER A 42 35.70 -4.29 -20.26
C SER A 42 35.96 -2.80 -20.33
N ALA A 43 34.90 -2.01 -20.56
CA ALA A 43 34.99 -0.55 -20.51
C ALA A 43 35.25 -0.06 -19.08
N GLU A 44 34.66 -0.75 -18.10
CA GLU A 44 34.85 -0.48 -16.68
C GLU A 44 35.05 -1.81 -15.93
N THR A 45 35.96 -1.82 -14.95
CA THR A 45 36.17 -2.93 -14.02
C THR A 45 36.11 -2.42 -12.60
N LEU A 46 35.24 -3.02 -11.76
CA LEU A 46 35.11 -2.71 -10.34
C LEU A 46 35.53 -3.92 -9.51
N ASP A 47 36.45 -3.71 -8.57
CA ASP A 47 36.75 -4.70 -7.53
C ASP A 47 35.70 -4.58 -6.42
N VAL A 48 34.88 -5.61 -6.28
CA VAL A 48 33.80 -5.70 -5.28
C VAL A 48 34.13 -6.76 -4.21
N SER A 49 35.44 -6.94 -3.93
CA SER A 49 35.92 -7.82 -2.87
C SER A 49 35.26 -7.51 -1.52
N GLY A 50 34.73 -8.52 -0.85
CA GLY A 50 34.04 -8.36 0.43
C GLY A 50 32.60 -7.84 0.33
N LEU A 51 32.10 -7.58 -0.90
CA LEU A 51 30.70 -7.21 -1.13
C LEU A 51 29.91 -8.39 -1.70
N VAL A 52 28.59 -8.34 -1.49
CA VAL A 52 27.66 -9.28 -2.12
C VAL A 52 27.18 -8.70 -3.44
N VAL A 53 27.23 -9.49 -4.49
CA VAL A 53 26.63 -9.17 -5.81
C VAL A 53 25.37 -10.01 -5.94
N ALA A 54 24.22 -9.38 -5.93
CA ALA A 54 22.91 -10.02 -6.00
C ALA A 54 21.98 -9.26 -6.94
N PRO A 55 20.88 -9.88 -7.44
CA PRO A 55 19.80 -9.15 -8.07
C PRO A 55 19.29 -8.05 -7.13
N ALA A 56 18.98 -6.88 -7.68
CA ALA A 56 18.34 -5.83 -6.89
C ALA A 56 16.93 -6.28 -6.43
N PHE A 57 16.49 -5.75 -5.29
CA PHE A 57 15.20 -6.12 -4.73
C PHE A 57 14.05 -5.50 -5.50
N ILE A 58 12.93 -6.24 -5.54
CA ILE A 58 11.63 -5.77 -5.99
C ILE A 58 10.78 -5.55 -4.74
N ASP A 59 10.37 -4.32 -4.51
CA ASP A 59 9.41 -3.99 -3.45
C ASP A 59 7.99 -4.25 -3.96
N MET A 60 7.39 -5.35 -3.49
CA MET A 60 6.07 -5.79 -3.96
C MET A 60 4.93 -4.88 -3.50
N HIS A 61 5.16 -4.07 -2.46
CA HIS A 61 4.14 -3.20 -1.91
C HIS A 61 4.71 -1.84 -1.54
N SER A 62 4.50 -0.85 -2.40
CA SER A 62 4.99 0.52 -2.20
C SER A 62 3.91 1.56 -2.45
N HIS A 63 3.98 2.67 -1.70
CA HIS A 63 3.12 3.84 -1.81
C HIS A 63 3.88 5.07 -2.35
N SER A 64 4.84 4.84 -3.24
CA SER A 64 5.68 5.89 -3.82
C SER A 64 5.03 6.70 -4.95
N ASP A 65 3.76 6.43 -5.32
CA ASP A 65 3.08 6.97 -6.51
C ASP A 65 3.24 8.47 -6.74
N ALA A 66 3.06 9.26 -5.68
CA ALA A 66 3.20 10.70 -5.78
C ALA A 66 4.63 11.16 -5.46
N TRP A 67 5.34 10.42 -4.63
CA TRP A 67 6.68 10.78 -4.18
C TRP A 67 7.70 10.70 -5.29
N PHE A 68 7.67 9.67 -6.14
CA PHE A 68 8.60 9.58 -7.27
C PHE A 68 8.41 10.74 -8.27
N MET A 69 7.22 11.34 -8.34
CA MET A 69 6.97 12.54 -9.15
C MET A 69 7.58 13.79 -8.52
N ALA A 70 7.69 13.84 -7.20
CA ALA A 70 8.31 14.94 -6.47
C ALA A 70 9.84 14.84 -6.48
N ASP A 71 10.38 13.63 -6.26
CA ASP A 71 11.81 13.35 -6.24
C ASP A 71 12.10 11.97 -6.83
N GLY A 72 12.51 11.93 -8.09
CA GLY A 72 12.82 10.68 -8.80
C GLY A 72 14.11 10.00 -8.39
N ARG A 73 14.88 10.56 -7.47
CA ARG A 73 16.10 9.92 -6.96
C ARG A 73 15.80 8.66 -6.17
N CYS A 74 14.62 8.58 -5.51
CA CYS A 74 14.16 7.42 -4.75
C CYS A 74 15.24 6.90 -3.78
N GLU A 75 16.01 7.77 -3.17
CA GLU A 75 17.21 7.43 -2.39
C GLU A 75 16.89 6.45 -1.27
N ALA A 76 15.77 6.63 -0.56
CA ALA A 76 15.36 5.74 0.54
C ALA A 76 15.19 4.28 0.08
N LYS A 77 14.82 4.04 -1.17
CA LYS A 77 14.69 2.70 -1.76
C LYS A 77 16.04 2.19 -2.26
N LEU A 78 16.78 3.01 -3.01
CA LEU A 78 18.08 2.62 -3.57
C LEU A 78 19.09 2.24 -2.49
N TYR A 79 19.18 3.00 -1.39
CA TYR A 79 20.09 2.67 -0.27
C TYR A 79 19.74 1.37 0.44
N GLN A 80 18.55 0.83 0.22
CA GLN A 80 18.13 -0.49 0.69
C GLN A 80 18.26 -1.58 -0.40
N GLY A 81 18.83 -1.25 -1.57
CA GLY A 81 19.01 -2.19 -2.67
C GLY A 81 17.74 -2.44 -3.50
N VAL A 82 16.69 -1.65 -3.32
CA VAL A 82 15.45 -1.74 -4.11
C VAL A 82 15.63 -1.01 -5.43
N ALA A 83 15.46 -1.70 -6.56
CA ALA A 83 15.53 -1.12 -7.89
C ALA A 83 14.20 -1.16 -8.65
N THR A 84 13.18 -1.82 -8.12
CA THR A 84 11.83 -1.87 -8.71
C THR A 84 10.78 -1.78 -7.62
N GLU A 85 9.77 -0.93 -7.82
CA GLU A 85 8.66 -0.73 -6.89
C GLU A 85 7.34 -1.00 -7.59
N ILE A 86 6.44 -1.76 -6.94
CA ILE A 86 5.06 -1.94 -7.39
C ILE A 86 4.19 -0.96 -6.60
N VAL A 87 3.69 0.06 -7.31
CA VAL A 87 2.99 1.21 -6.74
C VAL A 87 1.52 1.28 -7.17
N GLY A 88 0.73 2.14 -6.54
CA GLY A 88 -0.71 2.20 -6.76
C GLY A 88 -1.46 1.17 -5.93
N GLN A 89 -0.97 0.88 -4.74
CA GLN A 89 -1.45 -0.17 -3.84
C GLN A 89 -2.69 0.24 -3.01
N CYS A 90 -3.32 -0.72 -2.34
CA CYS A 90 -4.45 -0.55 -1.42
C CYS A 90 -5.62 0.25 -2.02
N GLY A 91 -5.90 0.05 -3.30
CA GLY A 91 -6.96 0.76 -4.01
C GLY A 91 -6.66 2.23 -4.30
N SER A 92 -5.49 2.73 -3.95
CA SER A 92 -5.10 4.14 -4.08
C SER A 92 -4.10 4.35 -5.19
N SER A 93 -4.35 5.31 -6.07
CA SER A 93 -3.41 5.75 -7.11
C SER A 93 -3.62 7.24 -7.41
N CYS A 94 -2.62 7.90 -8.02
CA CYS A 94 -2.72 9.32 -8.41
C CYS A 94 -3.70 9.57 -9.56
N PHE A 95 -4.19 8.53 -10.20
CA PHE A 95 -5.18 8.54 -11.30
C PHE A 95 -6.07 7.28 -11.21
N PRO A 96 -7.18 7.17 -11.94
CA PRO A 96 -7.83 8.25 -12.66
C PRO A 96 -8.51 9.25 -11.72
N ARG A 97 -8.62 10.51 -12.15
CA ARG A 97 -9.39 11.53 -11.44
C ARG A 97 -10.51 12.06 -12.35
N SER A 98 -11.70 12.16 -11.81
CA SER A 98 -12.84 12.74 -12.51
C SER A 98 -12.61 14.22 -12.84
N VAL A 99 -13.36 14.76 -13.80
CA VAL A 99 -13.28 16.18 -14.17
C VAL A 99 -13.55 17.09 -12.97
N SER A 100 -14.51 16.72 -12.11
CA SER A 100 -14.84 17.50 -10.91
C SER A 100 -13.68 17.49 -9.88
N GLN A 101 -13.00 16.35 -9.69
CA GLN A 101 -11.83 16.25 -8.85
C GLN A 101 -10.67 17.11 -9.39
N MET A 102 -10.40 17.02 -10.69
CA MET A 102 -9.36 17.84 -11.33
C MET A 102 -9.69 19.34 -11.31
N THR A 103 -10.97 19.71 -11.33
CA THR A 103 -11.40 21.11 -11.16
C THR A 103 -11.11 21.61 -9.75
N LYS A 104 -11.33 20.80 -8.72
CA LYS A 104 -10.97 21.13 -7.32
C LYS A 104 -9.46 21.31 -7.16
N VAL A 105 -8.65 20.39 -7.70
CA VAL A 105 -7.19 20.50 -7.72
C VAL A 105 -6.72 21.80 -8.37
N ARG A 106 -7.29 22.16 -9.54
CA ARG A 106 -6.96 23.40 -10.24
C ARG A 106 -7.29 24.63 -9.40
N ARG A 107 -8.49 24.65 -8.80
CA ARG A 107 -8.90 25.76 -7.93
C ARG A 107 -8.00 25.90 -6.70
N ALA A 108 -7.63 24.80 -6.06
CA ALA A 108 -6.68 24.82 -4.94
C ALA A 108 -5.31 25.39 -5.36
N ALA A 109 -4.84 25.06 -6.58
CA ALA A 109 -3.62 25.65 -7.14
C ALA A 109 -3.73 27.18 -7.33
N GLU A 110 -4.85 27.64 -7.90
CA GLU A 110 -5.12 29.08 -8.10
C GLU A 110 -5.19 29.86 -6.79
N GLU A 111 -5.70 29.20 -5.73
CA GLU A 111 -5.81 29.78 -4.38
C GLU A 111 -4.49 29.66 -3.56
N GLY A 112 -3.44 29.04 -4.13
CA GLY A 112 -2.17 28.79 -3.41
C GLY A 112 -2.28 27.77 -2.26
N LYS A 113 -3.33 26.92 -2.28
CA LYS A 113 -3.65 25.92 -1.24
C LYS A 113 -3.37 24.50 -1.68
N LEU A 114 -2.75 24.31 -2.86
CA LEU A 114 -2.48 22.99 -3.41
C LEU A 114 -1.38 22.30 -2.59
N SER A 115 -1.69 21.16 -2.01
CA SER A 115 -0.66 20.31 -1.41
C SER A 115 0.25 19.71 -2.48
N LYS A 116 1.49 19.34 -2.09
CA LYS A 116 2.43 18.67 -3.02
C LYS A 116 1.81 17.40 -3.62
N MET A 117 1.14 16.60 -2.80
CA MET A 117 0.52 15.35 -3.24
C MET A 117 -0.61 15.56 -4.25
N GLU A 118 -1.42 16.61 -4.07
CA GLU A 118 -2.50 16.95 -5.02
C GLU A 118 -1.95 17.43 -6.37
N ALA A 119 -0.77 18.05 -6.38
CA ALA A 119 -0.14 18.53 -7.61
C ALA A 119 0.13 17.40 -8.61
N TYR A 120 0.34 16.17 -8.14
CA TYR A 120 0.63 15.01 -8.97
C TYR A 120 -0.61 14.19 -9.37
N GLN A 121 -1.80 14.59 -8.99
CA GLN A 121 -3.02 13.92 -9.43
C GLN A 121 -3.29 14.19 -10.92
N ALA A 122 -3.80 13.19 -11.62
CA ALA A 122 -4.06 13.26 -13.05
C ALA A 122 -5.37 12.57 -13.43
N GLY A 123 -5.98 12.98 -14.57
CA GLY A 123 -7.16 12.33 -15.09
C GLY A 123 -6.88 10.95 -15.69
N THR A 124 -5.68 10.72 -16.20
CA THR A 124 -5.25 9.46 -16.83
C THR A 124 -3.79 9.17 -16.50
N PHE A 125 -3.36 7.91 -16.67
CA PHE A 125 -1.97 7.52 -16.48
C PHE A 125 -1.03 8.25 -17.44
N GLU A 126 -1.37 8.33 -18.71
CA GLU A 126 -0.60 9.10 -19.70
C GLU A 126 -0.35 10.54 -19.26
N LYS A 127 -1.39 11.20 -18.72
CA LYS A 127 -1.25 12.59 -18.22
C LYS A 127 -0.40 12.67 -16.95
N LEU A 128 -0.39 11.63 -16.13
CA LEU A 128 0.50 11.54 -14.98
C LEU A 128 1.95 11.48 -15.43
N LEU A 129 2.28 10.58 -16.35
CA LEU A 129 3.64 10.43 -16.89
C LEU A 129 4.17 11.71 -17.54
N ARG A 130 3.31 12.47 -18.24
CA ARG A 130 3.69 13.74 -18.86
C ARG A 130 3.99 14.87 -17.87
N LYS A 131 3.62 14.74 -16.59
CA LYS A 131 3.95 15.74 -15.55
C LYS A 131 5.44 15.73 -15.21
N ARG A 132 6.11 14.62 -15.45
CA ARG A 132 7.53 14.47 -15.27
C ARG A 132 8.21 14.64 -16.62
N GLY A 133 9.16 15.57 -16.71
CA GLY A 133 9.95 15.78 -17.92
C GLY A 133 10.88 14.58 -18.21
N PRO A 134 11.23 14.34 -19.48
CA PRO A 134 12.17 13.27 -19.85
C PRO A 134 13.57 13.47 -19.26
N GLU A 135 13.88 14.67 -18.79
CA GLU A 135 15.17 15.04 -18.17
C GLU A 135 15.22 14.66 -16.67
N ASP A 136 14.06 14.42 -16.06
CA ASP A 136 13.92 14.12 -14.63
C ASP A 136 13.97 12.61 -14.36
N GLY A 137 14.87 11.85 -14.94
CA GLY A 137 14.95 10.40 -14.79
C GLY A 137 14.49 9.86 -13.43
N MET A 138 14.18 8.58 -13.34
CA MET A 138 13.88 7.89 -12.08
C MET A 138 14.99 6.90 -11.82
N SER A 139 15.37 6.78 -10.54
CA SER A 139 16.44 5.87 -10.13
C SER A 139 15.95 4.45 -9.86
N THR A 140 14.63 4.25 -9.71
CA THR A 140 14.00 2.93 -9.60
C THR A 140 13.06 2.70 -10.78
N ASN A 141 12.82 1.43 -11.13
CA ASN A 141 11.76 1.06 -12.05
C ASN A 141 10.41 1.08 -11.31
N LEU A 142 9.36 1.47 -12.01
CA LEU A 142 8.01 1.47 -11.46
C LEU A 142 7.10 0.53 -12.23
N VAL A 143 6.39 -0.29 -11.48
CA VAL A 143 5.25 -1.08 -11.95
C VAL A 143 3.98 -0.42 -11.39
N GLN A 144 3.25 0.28 -12.23
CA GLN A 144 2.10 1.07 -11.80
C GLN A 144 0.80 0.26 -11.86
N LEU A 145 0.11 0.20 -10.73
CA LEU A 145 -1.26 -0.31 -10.64
C LEU A 145 -2.25 0.85 -10.64
N VAL A 146 -3.49 0.56 -11.04
CA VAL A 146 -4.59 1.51 -10.92
C VAL A 146 -5.47 1.17 -9.73
N GLY A 147 -5.71 2.14 -8.84
CA GLY A 147 -6.50 1.94 -7.65
C GLY A 147 -8.00 1.87 -7.92
N HIS A 148 -8.65 0.78 -7.52
CA HIS A 148 -10.11 0.64 -7.56
C HIS A 148 -10.82 1.77 -6.78
N ASN A 149 -10.31 2.11 -5.59
CA ASN A 149 -10.89 3.18 -4.77
C ASN A 149 -10.75 4.56 -5.46
N ALA A 150 -9.70 4.75 -6.27
CA ALA A 150 -9.55 5.95 -7.07
C ALA A 150 -10.62 6.03 -8.18
N ILE A 151 -10.88 4.92 -8.88
CA ILE A 151 -11.96 4.80 -9.86
C ILE A 151 -13.32 5.01 -9.19
N ARG A 152 -13.62 4.22 -8.14
CA ARG A 152 -14.91 4.22 -7.45
C ARG A 152 -15.25 5.58 -6.86
N ARG A 153 -14.26 6.27 -6.29
CA ARG A 153 -14.43 7.66 -5.80
C ARG A 153 -14.86 8.62 -6.88
N GLY A 154 -14.38 8.44 -8.11
CA GLY A 154 -14.71 9.27 -9.26
C GLY A 154 -16.07 8.95 -9.88
N VAL A 155 -16.50 7.70 -9.83
CA VAL A 155 -17.68 7.17 -10.51
C VAL A 155 -18.88 7.10 -9.56
N VAL A 156 -18.72 6.45 -8.40
CA VAL A 156 -19.80 6.21 -7.42
C VAL A 156 -19.82 7.26 -6.31
N GLY A 157 -18.63 7.73 -5.88
CA GLY A 157 -18.48 8.62 -4.74
C GLY A 157 -18.18 7.88 -3.43
N LEU A 158 -18.41 8.57 -2.29
CA LEU A 158 -18.14 8.06 -0.93
C LEU A 158 -19.42 7.55 -0.25
N VAL A 159 -20.33 6.95 -0.98
CA VAL A 159 -21.64 6.53 -0.49
C VAL A 159 -21.69 5.03 -0.25
N LYS A 160 -22.35 4.62 0.84
CA LYS A 160 -22.53 3.22 1.24
C LYS A 160 -23.66 2.58 0.45
N ARG A 161 -23.36 2.17 -0.77
CA ARG A 161 -24.24 1.39 -1.64
C ARG A 161 -23.45 0.60 -2.67
N PRO A 162 -24.01 -0.45 -3.25
CA PRO A 162 -23.48 -1.09 -4.45
C PRO A 162 -23.36 -0.09 -5.61
N ALA A 163 -22.42 -0.34 -6.52
CA ALA A 163 -22.37 0.37 -7.79
C ALA A 163 -23.52 -0.07 -8.70
N TRP A 164 -24.07 0.88 -9.47
CA TRP A 164 -25.05 0.53 -10.50
C TRP A 164 -24.36 -0.03 -11.74
N GLU A 165 -25.09 -0.75 -12.58
CA GLU A 165 -24.56 -1.35 -13.79
C GLU A 165 -23.85 -0.34 -14.73
N ASP A 166 -24.38 0.89 -14.83
CA ASP A 166 -23.75 1.95 -15.62
C ASP A 166 -22.42 2.43 -15.00
N GLU A 167 -22.35 2.45 -13.67
CA GLU A 167 -21.15 2.81 -12.94
C GLU A 167 -20.09 1.70 -13.04
N ILE A 168 -20.49 0.43 -13.00
CA ILE A 168 -19.59 -0.71 -13.25
C ILE A 168 -19.04 -0.65 -14.67
N ARG A 169 -19.90 -0.39 -15.68
CA ARG A 169 -19.45 -0.23 -17.08
C ARG A 169 -18.45 0.92 -17.24
N LEU A 170 -18.71 2.05 -16.59
CA LEU A 170 -17.77 3.19 -16.61
C LEU A 170 -16.46 2.86 -15.91
N SER A 171 -16.51 2.16 -14.78
CA SER A 171 -15.32 1.69 -14.03
C SER A 171 -14.48 0.75 -14.88
N LYS A 172 -15.10 -0.22 -15.56
CA LYS A 172 -14.44 -1.12 -16.53
C LYS A 172 -13.77 -0.36 -17.66
N TYR A 173 -14.43 0.65 -18.23
CA TYR A 173 -13.85 1.49 -19.26
C TYR A 173 -12.61 2.25 -18.78
N LEU A 174 -12.67 2.86 -17.59
CA LEU A 174 -11.52 3.57 -17.01
C LEU A 174 -10.35 2.63 -16.69
N LEU A 175 -10.64 1.43 -16.20
CA LEU A 175 -9.66 0.39 -15.93
C LEU A 175 -8.99 -0.09 -17.23
N GLN A 176 -9.78 -0.36 -18.27
CA GLN A 176 -9.27 -0.73 -19.59
C GLN A 176 -8.35 0.34 -20.17
N GLN A 177 -8.76 1.62 -20.09
CA GLN A 177 -7.92 2.74 -20.55
C GLN A 177 -6.58 2.81 -19.80
N ALA A 178 -6.57 2.50 -18.51
CA ALA A 178 -5.33 2.44 -17.73
C ALA A 178 -4.40 1.31 -18.20
N PHE A 179 -4.95 0.14 -18.51
CA PHE A 179 -4.16 -0.99 -19.06
C PHE A 179 -3.60 -0.67 -20.45
N GLU A 180 -4.40 -0.09 -21.33
CA GLU A 180 -3.97 0.34 -22.66
C GLU A 180 -2.87 1.42 -22.62
N GLN A 181 -2.78 2.17 -21.53
CA GLN A 181 -1.75 3.17 -21.27
C GLN A 181 -0.49 2.60 -20.55
N GLY A 182 -0.48 1.31 -20.24
CA GLY A 182 0.67 0.61 -19.69
C GLY A 182 0.64 0.34 -18.19
N CYS A 183 -0.52 0.45 -17.52
CA CYS A 183 -0.65 -0.06 -16.15
C CYS A 183 -0.63 -1.59 -16.13
N TRP A 184 -0.03 -2.15 -15.09
CA TRP A 184 0.24 -3.57 -14.92
C TRP A 184 -0.80 -4.31 -14.08
N GLY A 185 -1.87 -3.65 -13.69
CA GLY A 185 -2.90 -4.27 -12.88
C GLY A 185 -3.78 -3.29 -12.15
N MET A 186 -4.64 -3.85 -11.32
CA MET A 186 -5.55 -3.12 -10.43
C MET A 186 -5.24 -3.44 -8.98
N SER A 187 -5.31 -2.45 -8.11
CA SER A 187 -5.30 -2.67 -6.67
C SER A 187 -6.66 -2.45 -6.05
N LEU A 188 -7.05 -3.31 -5.12
CA LEU A 188 -8.23 -3.21 -4.29
C LEU A 188 -7.84 -2.75 -2.88
N GLY A 189 -8.63 -1.87 -2.28
CA GLY A 189 -8.50 -1.47 -0.89
C GLY A 189 -9.83 -1.63 -0.18
N LEU A 190 -10.17 -2.88 0.17
CA LEU A 190 -11.52 -3.24 0.67
C LEU A 190 -11.72 -2.87 2.14
N GLY A 191 -10.64 -2.57 2.87
CA GLY A 191 -10.69 -1.98 4.21
C GLY A 191 -10.82 -0.46 4.20
N TYR A 192 -10.80 0.20 3.03
CA TYR A 192 -10.77 1.66 2.88
C TYR A 192 -11.90 2.22 2.04
N LEU A 193 -12.25 3.49 2.30
CA LEU A 193 -13.20 4.24 1.48
C LEU A 193 -12.68 4.53 0.06
N PRO A 194 -13.51 4.38 -0.95
CA PRO A 194 -14.88 3.83 -0.96
C PRO A 194 -14.95 2.33 -1.29
N GLY A 195 -13.82 1.63 -1.44
CA GLY A 195 -13.75 0.20 -1.75
C GLY A 195 -14.46 -0.68 -0.71
N LEU A 196 -14.48 -0.22 0.54
CA LEU A 196 -15.22 -0.83 1.65
C LEU A 196 -16.70 -1.12 1.31
N PHE A 197 -17.32 -0.30 0.45
CA PHE A 197 -18.73 -0.41 0.06
C PHE A 197 -18.95 -1.18 -1.25
N ALA A 198 -17.89 -1.69 -1.87
CA ALA A 198 -18.02 -2.51 -3.06
C ALA A 198 -18.58 -3.89 -2.71
N ASP A 199 -19.54 -4.35 -3.48
CA ASP A 199 -20.09 -5.70 -3.35
C ASP A 199 -19.34 -6.71 -4.25
N THR A 200 -19.64 -7.98 -4.06
CA THR A 200 -19.02 -9.08 -4.81
C THR A 200 -19.22 -8.94 -6.32
N HIS A 201 -20.38 -8.44 -6.77
CA HIS A 201 -20.67 -8.28 -8.20
C HIS A 201 -19.75 -7.22 -8.84
N GLU A 202 -19.63 -6.05 -8.22
CA GLU A 202 -18.70 -5.00 -8.68
C GLU A 202 -17.27 -5.55 -8.77
N LEU A 203 -16.80 -6.24 -7.71
CA LEU A 203 -15.46 -6.80 -7.66
C LEU A 203 -15.24 -7.86 -8.74
N GLU A 204 -16.17 -8.81 -8.89
CA GLU A 204 -16.09 -9.89 -9.89
C GLU A 204 -15.96 -9.33 -11.31
N GLU A 205 -16.77 -8.32 -11.65
CA GLU A 205 -16.77 -7.70 -12.98
C GLU A 205 -15.44 -7.00 -13.31
N LEU A 206 -14.83 -6.33 -12.34
CA LEU A 206 -13.56 -5.65 -12.53
C LEU A 206 -12.38 -6.63 -12.53
N ILE A 207 -12.38 -7.62 -11.64
CA ILE A 207 -11.34 -8.66 -11.59
C ILE A 207 -11.37 -9.52 -12.86
N ARG A 208 -12.55 -9.83 -13.38
CA ARG A 208 -12.68 -10.54 -14.67
C ARG A 208 -12.07 -9.76 -15.84
N LEU A 209 -12.14 -8.42 -15.82
CA LEU A 209 -11.45 -7.60 -16.80
C LEU A 209 -9.93 -7.71 -16.67
N CYS A 210 -9.40 -7.75 -15.44
CA CYS A 210 -7.97 -7.98 -15.21
C CYS A 210 -7.52 -9.33 -15.80
N TYR A 211 -8.29 -10.40 -15.59
CA TYR A 211 -8.02 -11.70 -16.19
C TYR A 211 -7.98 -11.65 -17.74
N ILE A 212 -8.94 -10.96 -18.37
CA ILE A 212 -9.00 -10.83 -19.84
C ILE A 212 -7.75 -10.11 -20.39
N TYR A 213 -7.22 -9.16 -19.66
CA TYR A 213 -6.03 -8.38 -20.04
C TYR A 213 -4.72 -8.97 -19.51
N ASP A 214 -4.75 -10.14 -18.86
CA ASP A 214 -3.58 -10.77 -18.20
C ASP A 214 -2.89 -9.81 -17.23
N GLN A 215 -3.69 -9.18 -16.36
CA GLN A 215 -3.25 -8.14 -15.44
C GLN A 215 -3.39 -8.58 -13.97
N LEU A 216 -2.40 -8.21 -13.16
CA LEU A 216 -2.36 -8.50 -11.73
C LEU A 216 -3.49 -7.78 -10.97
N VAL A 217 -4.09 -8.45 -9.98
CA VAL A 217 -4.95 -7.84 -8.97
C VAL A 217 -4.27 -7.93 -7.62
N THR A 218 -3.95 -6.79 -6.98
CA THR A 218 -3.46 -6.78 -5.60
C THR A 218 -4.58 -6.35 -4.65
N VAL A 219 -4.60 -6.90 -3.44
CA VAL A 219 -5.74 -6.70 -2.53
C VAL A 219 -5.29 -6.42 -1.11
N HIS A 220 -5.58 -5.21 -0.61
CA HIS A 220 -5.78 -4.98 0.81
C HIS A 220 -7.16 -5.55 1.18
N MET A 221 -7.18 -6.64 1.92
CA MET A 221 -8.42 -7.38 2.21
C MET A 221 -9.43 -6.54 3.01
N ARG A 222 -10.68 -6.96 2.99
CA ARG A 222 -11.79 -6.26 3.65
C ARG A 222 -11.63 -6.17 5.17
N ASP A 223 -11.07 -7.21 5.76
CA ASP A 223 -10.73 -7.29 7.18
C ASP A 223 -9.40 -8.02 7.33
N GLU A 224 -8.48 -7.43 8.05
CA GLU A 224 -7.16 -7.99 8.34
C GLU A 224 -6.98 -8.30 9.83
N GLY A 225 -8.07 -8.14 10.59
CA GLY A 225 -8.16 -8.39 12.02
C GLY A 225 -9.00 -9.63 12.34
N ASP A 226 -10.07 -9.42 13.10
CA ASP A 226 -10.89 -10.52 13.66
C ASP A 226 -11.46 -11.47 12.60
N ARG A 227 -11.74 -10.97 11.38
CA ARG A 227 -12.33 -11.74 10.27
C ARG A 227 -11.38 -11.94 9.09
N VAL A 228 -10.08 -11.99 9.35
CA VAL A 228 -9.06 -12.14 8.28
C VAL A 228 -9.25 -13.44 7.47
N PHE A 229 -9.71 -14.52 8.11
CA PHE A 229 -9.93 -15.79 7.43
C PHE A 229 -11.11 -15.74 6.46
N GLU A 230 -12.19 -15.05 6.83
CA GLU A 230 -13.35 -14.81 5.96
C GLU A 230 -12.99 -13.85 4.81
N ALA A 231 -12.17 -12.85 5.10
CA ALA A 231 -11.68 -11.94 4.07
C ALA A 231 -10.78 -12.65 3.05
N LEU A 232 -9.96 -13.61 3.48
CA LEU A 232 -9.20 -14.45 2.57
C LEU A 232 -10.12 -15.39 1.77
N ASP A 233 -11.21 -15.92 2.37
CA ASP A 233 -12.21 -16.72 1.65
C ASP A 233 -12.88 -15.91 0.54
N GLU A 234 -13.20 -14.64 0.77
CA GLU A 234 -13.76 -13.74 -0.26
C GLU A 234 -12.82 -13.67 -1.48
N MET A 235 -11.51 -13.55 -1.25
CA MET A 235 -10.53 -13.47 -2.34
C MET A 235 -10.34 -14.81 -3.06
N ILE A 236 -10.32 -15.92 -2.33
CA ILE A 236 -10.26 -17.26 -2.90
C ILE A 236 -11.48 -17.54 -3.78
N ASP A 237 -12.68 -17.16 -3.32
CA ASP A 237 -13.91 -17.28 -4.10
C ASP A 237 -13.89 -16.43 -5.38
N LEU A 238 -13.42 -15.21 -5.30
CA LEU A 238 -13.26 -14.34 -6.47
C LEU A 238 -12.23 -14.91 -7.45
N ALA A 239 -11.11 -15.45 -6.97
CA ALA A 239 -10.13 -16.13 -7.81
C ALA A 239 -10.74 -17.34 -8.55
N ARG A 240 -11.56 -18.16 -7.88
CA ARG A 240 -12.27 -19.28 -8.51
C ARG A 240 -13.22 -18.85 -9.62
N ARG A 241 -13.99 -17.77 -9.39
CA ARG A 241 -14.99 -17.27 -10.34
C ARG A 241 -14.39 -16.57 -11.55
N THR A 242 -13.25 -15.91 -11.35
CA THR A 242 -12.65 -15.02 -12.36
C THR A 242 -11.43 -15.62 -13.05
N HIS A 243 -10.79 -16.61 -12.45
CA HIS A 243 -9.49 -17.19 -12.84
C HIS A 243 -8.34 -16.16 -12.90
N ALA A 244 -8.51 -15.01 -12.25
CA ALA A 244 -7.49 -13.96 -12.22
C ALA A 244 -6.37 -14.29 -11.24
N HIS A 245 -5.17 -13.78 -11.51
CA HIS A 245 -4.07 -13.76 -10.56
C HIS A 245 -4.38 -12.71 -9.48
N ILE A 246 -4.64 -13.17 -8.26
CA ILE A 246 -4.89 -12.31 -7.09
C ILE A 246 -3.70 -12.38 -6.14
N HIS A 247 -3.13 -11.24 -5.83
CA HIS A 247 -2.05 -11.06 -4.88
C HIS A 247 -2.58 -10.44 -3.59
N ILE A 248 -2.48 -11.17 -2.49
CA ILE A 248 -2.87 -10.67 -1.16
C ILE A 248 -1.77 -9.76 -0.66
N ALA A 249 -2.05 -8.47 -0.61
CA ALA A 249 -1.13 -7.45 -0.13
C ALA A 249 -0.94 -7.56 1.38
N HIS A 250 0.31 -7.38 1.85
CA HIS A 250 0.70 -7.28 3.26
C HIS A 250 -0.11 -8.24 4.17
N LEU A 251 -0.12 -9.54 3.84
CA LEU A 251 -0.82 -10.59 4.58
C LEU A 251 -0.47 -10.53 6.07
N LYS A 252 -1.45 -10.34 6.93
CA LYS A 252 -1.25 -10.13 8.37
C LYS A 252 -2.39 -10.66 9.23
N LEU A 253 -2.11 -10.81 10.52
CA LEU A 253 -3.08 -11.09 11.58
C LEU A 253 -3.17 -9.86 12.49
N GLY A 254 -4.02 -8.92 12.10
CA GLY A 254 -4.07 -7.55 12.65
C GLY A 254 -4.93 -7.39 13.91
N ALA A 255 -5.24 -8.47 14.64
CA ALA A 255 -5.98 -8.42 15.90
C ALA A 255 -5.50 -9.49 16.88
N LYS A 256 -5.51 -9.19 18.20
CA LYS A 256 -5.09 -10.13 19.26
C LYS A 256 -5.85 -11.48 19.22
N SER A 257 -7.10 -11.47 18.78
CA SER A 257 -7.96 -12.66 18.69
C SER A 257 -7.46 -13.71 17.68
N VAL A 258 -6.62 -13.29 16.72
CA VAL A 258 -6.10 -14.16 15.66
C VAL A 258 -4.59 -14.37 15.73
N TRP A 259 -3.89 -13.75 16.68
CA TRP A 259 -2.45 -13.95 16.87
C TRP A 259 -2.08 -15.41 17.11
N GLY A 260 -0.91 -15.84 16.65
CA GLY A 260 -0.43 -17.21 16.71
C GLY A 260 -1.07 -18.13 15.65
N ARG A 261 -1.79 -17.58 14.66
CA ARG A 261 -2.48 -18.37 13.64
C ARG A 261 -1.92 -18.17 12.21
N ALA A 262 -0.68 -17.66 12.10
CA ALA A 262 -0.04 -17.42 10.81
C ALA A 262 0.05 -18.69 9.95
N GLU A 263 0.37 -19.83 10.56
CA GLU A 263 0.42 -21.14 9.88
C GLU A 263 -0.93 -21.50 9.25
N ALA A 264 -2.02 -21.38 10.02
CA ALA A 264 -3.36 -21.70 9.53
C ALA A 264 -3.81 -20.78 8.38
N LEU A 265 -3.42 -19.51 8.43
CA LEU A 265 -3.72 -18.54 7.38
C LEU A 265 -2.95 -18.88 6.08
N TYR A 266 -1.67 -19.19 6.21
CA TYR A 266 -0.82 -19.59 5.09
C TYR A 266 -1.23 -20.95 4.49
N GLU A 267 -1.57 -21.96 5.32
CA GLU A 267 -2.13 -23.22 4.83
C GLU A 267 -3.39 -23.05 3.98
N LYS A 268 -4.24 -22.10 4.37
CA LYS A 268 -5.44 -21.78 3.59
C LYS A 268 -5.08 -21.25 2.20
N LEU A 269 -4.06 -20.38 2.11
CA LEU A 269 -3.51 -19.89 0.85
C LEU A 269 -2.90 -21.04 0.01
N LEU A 270 -2.15 -21.93 0.65
CA LEU A 270 -1.56 -23.10 -0.03
C LEU A 270 -2.61 -24.02 -0.62
N ARG A 271 -3.65 -24.36 0.13
CA ARG A 271 -4.75 -25.22 -0.36
C ARG A 271 -5.42 -24.63 -1.61
N ALA A 272 -5.64 -23.32 -1.61
CA ALA A 272 -6.19 -22.63 -2.78
C ALA A 272 -5.23 -22.71 -4.00
N ARG A 273 -3.91 -22.64 -3.79
CA ARG A 273 -2.90 -22.86 -4.83
C ARG A 273 -2.90 -24.31 -5.34
N GLU A 274 -3.08 -25.30 -4.46
CA GLU A 274 -3.19 -26.71 -4.81
C GLU A 274 -4.44 -27.00 -5.68
N GLU A 275 -5.51 -26.21 -5.53
CA GLU A 275 -6.67 -26.21 -6.42
C GLU A 275 -6.37 -25.64 -7.81
N GLY A 276 -5.19 -25.08 -8.04
CA GLY A 276 -4.77 -24.47 -9.30
C GLY A 276 -5.11 -22.98 -9.41
N LEU A 277 -5.45 -22.31 -8.28
CA LEU A 277 -5.69 -20.86 -8.29
C LEU A 277 -4.37 -20.09 -8.25
N GLU A 278 -4.28 -19.03 -9.03
CA GLU A 278 -3.13 -18.13 -9.04
C GLU A 278 -3.26 -17.11 -7.90
N LEU A 279 -2.85 -17.54 -6.70
CA LEU A 279 -2.83 -16.71 -5.50
C LEU A 279 -1.39 -16.52 -5.03
N THR A 280 -0.99 -15.26 -4.80
CA THR A 280 0.30 -14.88 -4.21
C THR A 280 0.08 -13.96 -3.04
N ALA A 281 1.11 -13.68 -2.24
CA ALA A 281 1.02 -12.73 -1.14
C ALA A 281 2.37 -12.07 -0.87
N ASP A 282 2.33 -10.88 -0.27
CA ASP A 282 3.50 -10.24 0.32
C ASP A 282 3.28 -10.01 1.84
N VAL A 283 4.37 -9.74 2.52
CA VAL A 283 4.41 -9.37 3.95
C VAL A 283 5.47 -8.29 4.13
N TYR A 284 5.28 -7.37 5.07
CA TYR A 284 6.31 -6.43 5.49
C TYR A 284 6.92 -6.81 6.84
N PRO A 285 8.16 -6.40 7.14
CA PRO A 285 8.91 -6.89 8.31
C PRO A 285 8.65 -6.04 9.57
N TYR A 286 7.40 -5.62 9.83
CA TYR A 286 7.05 -4.82 11.00
C TYR A 286 5.85 -5.42 11.75
N PRO A 287 5.79 -5.32 13.10
CA PRO A 287 4.61 -5.71 13.87
C PRO A 287 3.53 -4.62 13.93
N ALA A 288 3.62 -3.60 13.06
CA ALA A 288 2.72 -2.45 13.04
C ALA A 288 2.36 -2.05 11.61
N CYS A 289 1.18 -1.49 11.42
CA CYS A 289 0.74 -0.88 10.16
C CYS A 289 0.63 0.65 10.31
N SER A 290 0.61 1.37 9.17
CA SER A 290 0.40 2.81 9.12
C SER A 290 -0.89 3.13 8.38
N THR A 291 -1.86 3.74 9.08
CA THR A 291 -3.14 4.19 8.51
C THR A 291 -3.80 5.23 9.43
N GLY A 292 -4.88 5.88 9.02
CA GLY A 292 -5.62 6.80 9.88
C GLY A 292 -6.36 6.09 11.01
N LEU A 293 -6.43 6.73 12.19
CA LEU A 293 -7.25 6.26 13.33
C LEU A 293 -8.72 6.10 12.93
N SER A 294 -9.19 6.91 11.98
CA SER A 294 -10.54 6.83 11.40
C SER A 294 -10.87 5.48 10.77
N SER A 295 -9.86 4.65 10.43
CA SER A 295 -10.04 3.27 9.99
C SER A 295 -10.64 2.35 11.07
N ARG A 296 -10.68 2.79 12.31
CA ARG A 296 -11.32 2.06 13.43
C ARG A 296 -12.81 2.35 13.57
N LEU A 297 -13.32 3.36 12.85
CA LEU A 297 -14.74 3.67 12.83
C LEU A 297 -15.55 2.57 12.11
N PRO A 298 -16.80 2.34 12.53
CA PRO A 298 -17.66 1.38 11.83
C PRO A 298 -18.06 1.91 10.44
N ASP A 299 -18.31 1.01 9.50
CA ASP A 299 -18.61 1.29 8.09
C ASP A 299 -19.72 2.33 7.91
N TRP A 300 -20.77 2.23 8.73
CA TRP A 300 -21.91 3.13 8.63
C TRP A 300 -21.55 4.58 8.99
N ALA A 301 -20.58 4.79 9.89
CA ALA A 301 -20.10 6.13 10.24
C ALA A 301 -19.26 6.77 9.12
N LEU A 302 -18.74 5.95 8.23
CA LEU A 302 -17.93 6.38 7.08
C LEU A 302 -18.77 6.64 5.81
N ASP A 303 -20.09 6.42 5.83
CA ASP A 303 -20.98 6.76 4.73
C ASP A 303 -20.98 8.27 4.48
N GLY A 304 -20.51 8.70 3.32
CA GLY A 304 -20.28 10.13 3.00
C GLY A 304 -18.88 10.63 3.37
N GLY A 305 -17.97 9.74 3.83
CA GLY A 305 -16.55 10.04 4.06
C GLY A 305 -16.23 10.53 5.47
N THR A 306 -14.94 10.81 5.70
CA THR A 306 -14.43 11.22 7.03
C THR A 306 -15.01 12.54 7.54
N ASP A 307 -15.32 13.49 6.66
CA ASP A 307 -16.02 14.73 7.04
C ASP A 307 -17.41 14.46 7.63
N HIS A 308 -18.10 13.43 7.12
CA HIS A 308 -19.38 13.01 7.69
C HIS A 308 -19.19 12.38 9.05
N ALA A 309 -18.22 11.47 9.20
CA ALA A 309 -17.87 10.85 10.47
C ALA A 309 -17.54 11.89 11.55
N CYS A 310 -16.74 12.91 11.22
CA CYS A 310 -16.47 14.01 12.15
C CYS A 310 -17.73 14.75 12.60
N ARG A 311 -18.69 14.97 11.68
CA ARG A 311 -19.97 15.61 12.06
C ARG A 311 -20.80 14.72 13.00
N LEU A 312 -20.85 13.40 12.75
CA LEU A 312 -21.54 12.45 13.63
C LEU A 312 -20.94 12.47 15.05
N LEU A 313 -19.62 12.41 15.15
CA LEU A 313 -18.90 12.46 16.42
C LEU A 313 -19.14 13.79 17.15
N ALA A 314 -19.09 14.91 16.43
CA ALA A 314 -19.29 16.26 17.00
C ALA A 314 -20.72 16.51 17.49
N ALA A 315 -21.72 15.88 16.88
CA ALA A 315 -23.13 16.03 17.25
C ALA A 315 -23.45 15.43 18.63
N ARG A 316 -22.60 14.55 19.15
CA ARG A 316 -22.77 13.87 20.45
C ARG A 316 -24.16 13.26 20.62
N GLY A 317 -24.70 12.72 19.53
CA GLY A 317 -25.99 12.04 19.49
C GLY A 317 -25.85 10.51 19.61
N ARG A 318 -26.89 9.80 19.25
CA ARG A 318 -26.95 8.34 19.32
C ARG A 318 -25.78 7.67 18.59
N GLU A 319 -25.44 8.13 17.39
CA GLU A 319 -24.35 7.57 16.58
C GLU A 319 -22.98 7.74 17.26
N HIS A 320 -22.75 8.88 17.92
CA HIS A 320 -21.57 9.11 18.76
C HIS A 320 -21.50 8.08 19.89
N ASP A 321 -22.62 7.85 20.60
CA ASP A 321 -22.67 6.94 21.73
C ASP A 321 -22.45 5.50 21.29
N GLU A 322 -22.98 5.09 20.12
CA GLU A 322 -22.74 3.78 19.52
C GLU A 322 -21.26 3.56 19.18
N ILE A 323 -20.58 4.57 18.63
CA ILE A 323 -19.14 4.50 18.35
C ILE A 323 -18.33 4.43 19.65
N LEU A 324 -18.70 5.24 20.66
CA LEU A 324 -18.04 5.23 21.95
C LEU A 324 -18.15 3.86 22.64
N GLU A 325 -19.32 3.24 22.63
CA GLU A 325 -19.49 1.88 23.18
C GLU A 325 -18.65 0.86 22.43
N LEU A 326 -18.58 0.93 21.11
CA LEU A 326 -17.70 0.09 20.31
C LEU A 326 -16.23 0.23 20.72
N PHE A 327 -15.77 1.48 20.96
CA PHE A 327 -14.39 1.73 21.39
C PHE A 327 -14.15 1.26 22.84
N ARG A 328 -15.14 1.39 23.73
CA ARG A 328 -15.10 0.87 25.11
C ARG A 328 -14.98 -0.65 25.14
N GLU A 329 -15.65 -1.35 24.23
CA GLU A 329 -15.55 -2.79 24.09
C GLU A 329 -14.18 -3.23 23.56
N LYS A 330 -13.67 -2.54 22.53
CA LYS A 330 -12.45 -2.94 21.81
C LYS A 330 -11.16 -2.44 22.46
N TYR A 331 -11.19 -1.28 23.12
CA TYR A 331 -9.98 -0.59 23.60
C TYR A 331 -10.17 -0.07 25.04
N PRO A 332 -10.54 -0.94 26.01
CA PRO A 332 -10.90 -0.51 27.36
C PRO A 332 -9.71 -0.06 28.21
N ALA A 333 -8.51 -0.57 27.92
CA ALA A 333 -7.35 -0.41 28.78
C ALA A 333 -6.38 0.66 28.26
N ARG A 334 -5.55 1.17 29.18
CA ARG A 334 -4.48 2.13 28.87
C ARG A 334 -3.52 1.60 27.78
N GLU A 335 -3.15 0.33 27.91
CA GLU A 335 -2.25 -0.37 26.99
C GLU A 335 -2.84 -0.50 25.57
N ASP A 336 -4.15 -0.49 25.43
CA ASP A 336 -4.76 -0.45 24.10
C ASP A 336 -4.54 0.91 23.44
N GLY A 337 -4.55 2.00 24.20
CA GLY A 337 -4.24 3.34 23.71
C GLY A 337 -2.78 3.51 23.27
N ASP A 338 -1.84 2.81 23.91
CA ASP A 338 -0.41 2.86 23.56
C ASP A 338 -0.11 2.22 22.20
N ARG A 339 -1.01 1.40 21.68
CA ARG A 339 -0.90 0.80 20.36
C ARG A 339 -1.14 1.77 19.21
N PHE A 340 -1.69 2.95 19.46
CA PHE A 340 -2.01 3.97 18.48
C PHE A 340 -1.06 5.16 18.64
N TYR A 341 -0.05 5.26 17.79
CA TYR A 341 0.92 6.34 17.80
C TYR A 341 0.64 7.31 16.65
N ILE A 342 0.28 8.54 16.97
CA ILE A 342 -0.03 9.59 16.00
C ILE A 342 1.28 10.13 15.43
N ILE A 343 1.53 9.89 14.13
CA ILE A 343 2.78 10.32 13.48
C ILE A 343 2.67 11.69 12.83
N GLY A 344 1.46 12.16 12.54
CA GLY A 344 1.27 13.50 12.01
C GLY A 344 -0.17 13.82 11.68
N THR A 345 -0.50 15.10 11.82
CA THR A 345 -1.83 15.66 11.54
C THR A 345 -1.81 16.66 10.38
N GLY A 346 -0.68 16.76 9.65
CA GLY A 346 -0.51 17.75 8.58
C GLY A 346 -0.63 19.20 9.08
N GLY A 347 -0.38 19.44 10.38
CA GLY A 347 -0.48 20.75 11.01
C GLY A 347 -1.89 21.11 11.49
N VAL A 348 -2.87 20.22 11.38
CA VAL A 348 -4.25 20.47 11.85
C VAL A 348 -4.31 20.48 13.38
N CYS A 349 -3.56 19.59 14.04
CA CYS A 349 -3.53 19.45 15.50
C CYS A 349 -2.12 19.05 15.97
N PRO A 350 -1.11 19.93 15.88
CA PRO A 350 0.29 19.57 16.13
C PRO A 350 0.57 19.08 17.55
N GLU A 351 -0.29 19.42 18.51
CA GLU A 351 -0.14 19.02 19.91
C GLU A 351 -0.31 17.51 20.16
N VAL A 352 -0.90 16.78 19.21
CA VAL A 352 -1.03 15.32 19.30
C VAL A 352 0.07 14.58 18.52
N ASP A 353 0.79 15.25 17.64
CA ASP A 353 1.85 14.66 16.83
C ASP A 353 2.96 14.09 17.73
N GLY A 354 3.40 12.86 17.42
CA GLY A 354 4.45 12.17 18.17
C GLY A 354 3.99 11.56 19.50
N LYS A 355 2.69 11.43 19.75
CA LYS A 355 2.14 10.84 20.98
C LYS A 355 1.30 9.61 20.70
N THR A 356 1.24 8.71 21.68
CA THR A 356 0.25 7.63 21.68
C THR A 356 -1.09 8.15 22.21
N VAL A 357 -2.19 7.51 21.78
CA VAL A 357 -3.53 7.78 22.35
C VAL A 357 -3.52 7.56 23.86
N GLY A 358 -2.73 6.59 24.34
CA GLY A 358 -2.56 6.36 25.77
C GLY A 358 -1.89 7.53 26.49
N GLN A 359 -0.87 8.17 25.92
CA GLN A 359 -0.25 9.38 26.49
C GLN A 359 -1.25 10.55 26.48
N LEU A 360 -2.01 10.71 25.38
CA LEU A 360 -3.07 11.72 25.30
C LEU A 360 -4.17 11.47 26.33
N SER A 361 -4.52 10.22 26.63
CA SER A 361 -5.47 9.83 27.67
C SER A 361 -5.04 10.35 29.05
N GLU A 362 -3.75 10.20 29.39
CA GLU A 362 -3.20 10.72 30.63
C GLU A 362 -3.19 12.27 30.66
N GLU A 363 -2.74 12.90 29.57
CA GLU A 363 -2.66 14.36 29.47
C GLU A 363 -4.04 15.02 29.56
N TRP A 364 -5.05 14.42 28.95
CA TRP A 364 -6.41 15.00 28.92
C TRP A 364 -7.28 14.54 30.08
N GLY A 365 -6.84 13.55 30.86
CA GLY A 365 -7.61 12.97 31.95
C GLY A 365 -8.87 12.25 31.47
N LEU A 366 -8.84 11.68 30.28
CA LEU A 366 -9.96 10.97 29.65
C LEU A 366 -9.63 9.49 29.54
N PRO A 367 -10.61 8.56 29.61
CA PRO A 367 -10.42 7.16 29.23
C PRO A 367 -10.00 7.04 27.77
N VAL A 368 -9.32 5.93 27.40
CA VAL A 368 -8.82 5.70 26.04
C VAL A 368 -9.91 5.80 24.97
N PRO A 369 -11.12 5.21 25.12
CA PRO A 369 -12.18 5.33 24.11
C PRO A 369 -12.60 6.77 23.82
N GLU A 370 -12.77 7.57 24.89
CA GLU A 370 -13.10 9.00 24.81
C GLU A 370 -11.95 9.79 24.19
N THR A 371 -10.71 9.44 24.50
CA THR A 371 -9.51 10.05 23.92
C THR A 371 -9.41 9.76 22.42
N MET A 372 -9.74 8.56 21.97
CA MET A 372 -9.79 8.21 20.54
C MET A 372 -10.79 9.11 19.80
N ILE A 373 -12.00 9.28 20.35
CA ILE A 373 -13.02 10.15 19.75
C ILE A 373 -12.54 11.61 19.73
N GLU A 374 -12.00 12.10 20.85
CA GLU A 374 -11.51 13.48 20.94
C GLU A 374 -10.33 13.71 19.96
N THR A 375 -9.43 12.72 19.79
CA THR A 375 -8.36 12.77 18.79
C THR A 375 -8.95 12.90 17.38
N LEU A 376 -9.88 12.04 16.99
CA LEU A 376 -10.56 12.11 15.70
C LEU A 376 -11.23 13.45 15.43
N LEU A 377 -11.86 14.03 16.46
CA LEU A 377 -12.50 15.34 16.35
C LEU A 377 -11.49 16.47 16.15
N ARG A 378 -10.41 16.52 16.96
CA ARG A 378 -9.39 17.57 16.90
C ARG A 378 -8.60 17.51 15.60
N THR A 379 -8.28 16.31 15.13
CA THR A 379 -7.55 16.09 13.87
C THR A 379 -8.44 16.16 12.64
N ARG A 380 -9.76 16.24 12.82
CA ARG A 380 -10.77 16.13 11.74
C ARG A 380 -10.63 14.85 10.93
N CYS A 381 -10.29 13.75 11.60
CA CYS A 381 -9.99 12.45 10.98
C CYS A 381 -8.92 12.55 9.87
N GLN A 382 -7.90 13.38 10.06
CA GLN A 382 -6.81 13.62 9.09
C GLN A 382 -5.43 13.24 9.67
N GLU A 383 -5.43 12.49 10.75
CA GLU A 383 -4.20 11.98 11.35
C GLU A 383 -3.68 10.75 10.62
N ASP A 384 -2.37 10.67 10.49
CA ASP A 384 -1.66 9.43 10.20
C ASP A 384 -1.25 8.76 11.53
N CYS A 385 -1.48 7.47 11.64
CA CYS A 385 -1.26 6.71 12.86
C CYS A 385 -0.50 5.41 12.57
N ILE A 386 0.52 5.11 13.36
CA ILE A 386 1.10 3.77 13.42
C ILE A 386 0.30 2.96 14.43
N ILE A 387 -0.14 1.78 14.03
CA ILE A 387 -0.96 0.90 14.86
C ILE A 387 -0.22 -0.41 15.09
N PHE A 388 0.21 -0.66 16.33
CA PHE A 388 0.88 -1.89 16.75
C PHE A 388 -0.17 -2.98 16.98
N ASN A 389 -0.52 -3.70 15.94
CA ASN A 389 -1.66 -4.63 15.93
C ASN A 389 -1.31 -6.06 15.50
N MET A 390 -0.04 -6.37 15.28
CA MET A 390 0.42 -7.70 14.89
C MET A 390 1.32 -8.32 15.96
N ASP A 391 1.39 -9.64 15.97
CA ASP A 391 2.38 -10.41 16.73
C ASP A 391 3.67 -10.57 15.90
N GLU A 392 4.82 -10.30 16.51
CA GLU A 392 6.12 -10.36 15.83
C GLU A 392 6.46 -11.79 15.38
N GLY A 393 6.07 -12.79 16.18
CA GLY A 393 6.25 -14.20 15.83
C GLY A 393 5.47 -14.61 14.58
N ASP A 394 4.25 -14.13 14.43
CA ASP A 394 3.45 -14.34 13.21
C ASP A 394 4.10 -13.70 11.98
N VAL A 395 4.59 -12.45 12.12
CA VAL A 395 5.29 -11.74 11.04
C VAL A 395 6.55 -12.49 10.63
N GLU A 396 7.42 -12.86 11.59
CA GLU A 396 8.63 -13.62 11.30
C GLU A 396 8.33 -14.99 10.68
N TRP A 397 7.27 -15.64 11.13
CA TRP A 397 6.88 -16.93 10.59
C TRP A 397 6.47 -16.81 9.12
N LEU A 398 5.61 -15.84 8.78
CA LEU A 398 5.16 -15.58 7.41
C LEU A 398 6.33 -15.21 6.47
N LEU A 399 7.25 -14.36 6.92
CA LEU A 399 8.44 -13.96 6.14
C LEU A 399 9.34 -15.14 5.72
N ARG A 400 9.29 -16.25 6.45
CA ARG A 400 10.07 -17.46 6.13
C ARG A 400 9.36 -18.41 5.17
N GLN A 401 8.10 -18.15 4.80
CA GLN A 401 7.34 -19.09 4.00
C GLN A 401 7.65 -18.99 2.50
N PRO A 402 7.79 -20.11 1.80
CA PRO A 402 7.97 -20.12 0.34
C PRO A 402 6.83 -19.42 -0.39
N GLY A 403 7.16 -18.61 -1.39
CA GLY A 403 6.15 -17.91 -2.19
C GLY A 403 5.43 -16.76 -1.49
N ILE A 404 5.96 -16.29 -0.35
CA ILE A 404 5.65 -14.99 0.23
C ILE A 404 6.70 -14.00 -0.25
N ALA A 405 6.27 -12.94 -0.90
CA ALA A 405 7.13 -11.84 -1.31
C ALA A 405 7.31 -10.83 -0.15
N ILE A 406 8.27 -9.93 -0.31
CA ILE A 406 8.51 -8.86 0.67
C ILE A 406 8.07 -7.54 0.05
N GLY A 407 7.24 -6.81 0.77
CA GLY A 407 6.88 -5.43 0.50
C GLY A 407 7.34 -4.53 1.64
N SER A 408 7.51 -3.23 1.38
CA SER A 408 7.84 -2.28 2.43
C SER A 408 6.61 -1.62 3.06
N ASP A 409 5.51 -1.57 2.33
CA ASP A 409 4.31 -0.78 2.64
C ASP A 409 4.65 0.70 2.96
N ALA A 410 5.68 1.22 2.28
CA ALA A 410 6.25 2.53 2.52
C ALA A 410 6.48 3.31 1.21
N SER A 411 6.70 4.61 1.34
CA SER A 411 6.98 5.51 0.22
C SER A 411 8.48 5.81 0.07
N CYS A 412 8.92 6.21 -1.13
CA CYS A 412 10.27 6.71 -1.38
C CYS A 412 10.43 8.17 -0.90
N ARG A 413 10.44 8.37 0.40
CA ARG A 413 10.63 9.72 0.97
C ARG A 413 12.07 10.20 0.77
N PRO A 414 12.27 11.51 0.46
CA PRO A 414 13.62 12.07 0.41
C PRO A 414 14.30 12.01 1.78
N PHE A 415 15.64 11.90 1.80
CA PHE A 415 16.41 12.01 3.05
C PHE A 415 16.47 13.44 3.59
N ASP A 416 16.23 14.44 2.75
CA ASP A 416 16.18 15.83 3.19
C ASP A 416 14.86 16.12 3.91
N PRO A 417 14.89 16.41 5.23
CA PRO A 417 13.67 16.75 6.00
C PRO A 417 12.90 17.94 5.41
N ALA A 418 13.59 18.87 4.71
CA ALA A 418 12.93 20.00 4.05
C ALA A 418 12.07 19.57 2.86
N MET A 419 12.37 18.39 2.26
CA MET A 419 11.59 17.80 1.16
C MET A 419 10.45 16.91 1.65
N SER A 420 10.45 16.51 2.92
CA SER A 420 9.55 15.51 3.49
C SER A 420 8.29 16.06 4.14
N ASP A 421 7.93 17.33 3.96
CA ASP A 421 6.77 17.97 4.62
C ASP A 421 6.76 17.86 6.16
N GLY A 422 7.91 17.54 6.77
CA GLY A 422 8.06 17.41 8.22
C GLY A 422 7.40 16.15 8.81
N LYS A 423 7.06 15.14 8.01
CA LYS A 423 6.49 13.85 8.45
C LYS A 423 7.52 12.75 8.52
#